data_ce97d020cd4cca1e0381b092d1a47c30
#
_entry.id   ce97d020cd4cca1e0381b092d1a47c30
#
_cell.length_a   1.000
_cell.length_b   1.000
_cell.length_c   1.000
_cell.angle_alpha   90.00
_cell.angle_beta   90.00
_cell.angle_gamma   90.00
#
_symmetry.space_group_name_H-M   'P 1'
#
loop_
_entity.id
_entity.type
_entity.pdbx_description
1 polymer ?
#
loop_
_entity_poly.entity_id
_entity_poly.type
_entity_poly.pdbx_seq_one_letter_code
_entity_poly.pdbx_strand_id
1 'polypeptide(L)'
;AKFAEPAFPVAPTVRPGVVGDLHEVQFTELQPGANSRLIGGRGAQLSFLQMSPGMTFAAHLHPEEQLMIVLRGSIGELILDGRAAMTAGDLLYLPGTMVHGGTVGDTGCDVLDVFFPPRPDYEAKRAARQAAFEAIIPAGARLELVVDGAKQGPGLIFTEGPKWLDGKLYVSSMAFDQIWNGDPKKSATVILESDGSYRYIQQGMLTNGLMPLANGNLAVCDMFGHRLVEMTTKGRVVRALASSYGGRPLDGPNDVVVDARGGLYFTDPQFTPEAKKSQPGRSVYYLPPKGELLRVIEPNIFAMPNGLILTPDGQTLLVNNTYDSEKFWNVDTDKDNFVWAYDVNADGTLANPRKFCELMLTPEVLERGGRTTSADGMTIDTQGNLYVATYLGLQIFNARGEFVGVVNSPVFPVSCCFGGDDMKTLYLAAYDKIYRIRTNVTGFAYPPR
;
A
#
# COMPACT_ATOMS: atom_id res chain seq x y z
N ALA A 1 -4.91 -30.43 -39.72
CA ALA A 1 -4.38 -29.29 -40.45
C ALA A 1 -3.22 -28.74 -39.65
N LYS A 2 -1.98 -28.74 -40.18
CA LYS A 2 -0.90 -28.00 -39.61
C LYS A 2 -1.18 -26.49 -39.85
N PHE A 3 -1.34 -25.74 -38.82
CA PHE A 3 -1.33 -24.28 -38.94
C PHE A 3 0.02 -23.87 -39.52
N ALA A 4 0.06 -23.08 -40.58
CA ALA A 4 1.26 -22.49 -41.07
C ALA A 4 1.91 -21.67 -39.95
N GLU A 5 3.24 -21.74 -39.80
CA GLU A 5 3.94 -20.84 -38.89
C GLU A 5 3.57 -19.39 -39.24
N PRO A 6 3.27 -18.55 -38.26
CA PRO A 6 2.89 -17.17 -38.55
C PRO A 6 4.07 -16.50 -39.28
N ALA A 7 3.78 -15.89 -40.42
CA ALA A 7 4.77 -15.22 -41.30
C ALA A 7 5.47 -14.03 -40.59
N PHE A 8 5.26 -13.83 -39.28
CA PHE A 8 5.66 -12.64 -38.55
C PHE A 8 6.29 -13.02 -37.20
N PRO A 9 7.46 -12.51 -36.85
CA PRO A 9 8.01 -12.70 -35.52
C PRO A 9 7.06 -12.10 -34.47
N VAL A 10 6.67 -12.90 -33.48
CA VAL A 10 5.94 -12.43 -32.31
C VAL A 10 6.80 -11.42 -31.57
N ALA A 11 6.18 -10.37 -31.05
CA ALA A 11 6.90 -9.42 -30.19
C ALA A 11 7.61 -10.17 -29.05
N PRO A 12 8.84 -9.83 -28.72
CA PRO A 12 9.66 -10.61 -27.78
C PRO A 12 9.06 -10.71 -26.34
N THR A 13 8.04 -9.92 -26.07
CA THR A 13 7.34 -9.88 -24.77
C THR A 13 6.21 -10.89 -24.63
N VAL A 14 5.76 -11.52 -25.73
CA VAL A 14 4.66 -12.48 -25.72
C VAL A 14 5.14 -13.81 -26.29
N ARG A 15 5.23 -14.84 -25.46
CA ARG A 15 5.47 -16.21 -25.92
C ARG A 15 4.14 -16.83 -26.37
N PRO A 16 4.12 -17.61 -27.48
CA PRO A 16 2.95 -18.37 -27.86
C PRO A 16 2.55 -19.32 -26.71
N GLY A 17 1.28 -19.32 -26.31
CA GLY A 17 0.78 -20.19 -25.26
C GLY A 17 -0.12 -19.46 -24.28
N VAL A 18 -0.36 -20.06 -23.14
CA VAL A 18 -1.08 -19.42 -22.04
C VAL A 18 -0.18 -18.30 -21.49
N VAL A 19 -0.58 -17.06 -21.70
CA VAL A 19 0.03 -15.90 -21.06
C VAL A 19 -0.49 -15.92 -19.63
N GLY A 20 0.23 -16.32 -18.68
CA GLY A 20 -0.03 -16.36 -17.26
C GLY A 20 -1.29 -15.67 -16.68
N ASP A 21 -1.25 -15.35 -15.43
CA ASP A 21 -2.31 -14.57 -14.77
C ASP A 21 -2.23 -13.09 -15.21
N LEU A 22 -3.35 -12.49 -15.60
CA LEU A 22 -3.45 -11.06 -15.92
C LEU A 22 -2.95 -10.20 -14.74
N HIS A 23 -3.12 -10.67 -13.51
CA HIS A 23 -2.63 -9.98 -12.32
C HIS A 23 -1.10 -9.87 -12.25
N GLU A 24 -0.37 -10.71 -12.96
CA GLU A 24 1.11 -10.60 -13.07
C GLU A 24 1.56 -9.46 -14.00
N VAL A 25 0.68 -8.95 -14.86
CA VAL A 25 0.98 -7.81 -15.73
C VAL A 25 0.90 -6.52 -14.91
N GLN A 26 1.99 -5.75 -14.85
CA GLN A 26 2.01 -4.49 -14.11
C GLN A 26 1.07 -3.45 -14.71
N PHE A 27 0.48 -2.65 -13.85
CA PHE A 27 -0.29 -1.50 -14.28
C PHE A 27 0.60 -0.44 -14.94
N THR A 28 0.13 0.10 -16.04
CA THR A 28 0.70 1.27 -16.71
C THR A 28 -0.31 2.41 -16.61
N GLU A 29 0.07 3.49 -15.97
CA GLU A 29 -0.74 4.69 -15.94
C GLU A 29 -0.72 5.36 -17.32
N LEU A 30 -1.85 5.41 -17.98
CA LEU A 30 -2.01 6.06 -19.29
C LEU A 30 -2.19 7.56 -19.13
N GLN A 31 -2.93 7.96 -18.11
CA GLN A 31 -3.09 9.32 -17.58
C GLN A 31 -3.60 9.23 -16.13
N PRO A 32 -3.57 10.30 -15.33
CA PRO A 32 -4.04 10.27 -13.95
C PRO A 32 -5.43 9.66 -13.81
N GLY A 33 -5.54 8.62 -12.98
CA GLY A 33 -6.77 7.86 -12.77
C GLY A 33 -7.12 6.82 -13.83
N ALA A 34 -6.30 6.63 -14.87
CA ALA A 34 -6.47 5.62 -15.92
C ALA A 34 -5.27 4.65 -15.91
N ASN A 35 -5.47 3.47 -15.35
CA ASN A 35 -4.43 2.47 -15.18
C ASN A 35 -4.74 1.22 -15.98
N SER A 36 -3.87 0.80 -16.88
CA SER A 36 -4.06 -0.33 -17.77
C SER A 36 -3.04 -1.44 -17.57
N ARG A 37 -3.49 -2.68 -17.67
CA ARG A 37 -2.64 -3.84 -17.88
C ARG A 37 -2.54 -4.07 -19.39
N LEU A 38 -1.39 -3.72 -19.97
CA LEU A 38 -1.15 -3.73 -21.40
C LEU A 38 -0.48 -5.04 -21.85
N ILE A 39 -1.08 -5.70 -22.82
CA ILE A 39 -0.53 -6.89 -23.45
C ILE A 39 -0.37 -6.61 -24.95
N GLY A 40 0.87 -6.40 -25.38
CA GLY A 40 1.19 -6.11 -26.76
C GLY A 40 1.45 -7.37 -27.60
N GLY A 41 0.83 -7.47 -28.75
CA GLY A 41 1.17 -8.38 -29.82
C GLY A 41 1.70 -7.60 -31.03
N ARG A 42 2.05 -8.28 -32.11
CA ARG A 42 2.53 -7.62 -33.31
C ARG A 42 1.42 -6.87 -34.08
N GLY A 43 0.23 -7.44 -34.13
CA GLY A 43 -0.89 -6.91 -34.90
C GLY A 43 -1.96 -6.28 -34.07
N ALA A 44 -1.96 -6.53 -32.75
CA ALA A 44 -2.98 -6.02 -31.81
C ALA A 44 -2.38 -5.79 -30.43
N GLN A 45 -2.99 -4.90 -29.66
CA GLN A 45 -2.71 -4.66 -28.25
C GLN A 45 -3.99 -4.74 -27.46
N LEU A 46 -3.95 -5.46 -26.35
CA LEU A 46 -5.01 -5.49 -25.34
C LEU A 46 -4.68 -4.50 -24.22
N SER A 47 -5.68 -3.75 -23.80
CA SER A 47 -5.63 -2.81 -22.68
C SER A 47 -6.77 -3.11 -21.71
N PHE A 48 -6.47 -3.76 -20.61
CA PHE A 48 -7.41 -3.91 -19.50
C PHE A 48 -7.32 -2.66 -18.65
N LEU A 49 -8.16 -1.70 -18.97
CA LEU A 49 -8.12 -0.35 -18.43
C LEU A 49 -9.11 -0.18 -17.30
N GLN A 50 -8.58 0.26 -16.14
CA GLN A 50 -9.36 0.67 -14.98
C GLN A 50 -9.35 2.19 -14.87
N MET A 51 -10.52 2.78 -14.72
CA MET A 51 -10.71 4.22 -14.71
C MET A 51 -11.41 4.66 -13.44
N SER A 52 -10.82 5.66 -12.79
CA SER A 52 -11.35 6.24 -11.56
C SER A 52 -12.69 6.94 -11.77
N PRO A 53 -13.57 6.96 -10.73
CA PRO A 53 -14.85 7.67 -10.81
C PRO A 53 -14.69 9.13 -11.23
N GLY A 54 -15.53 9.57 -12.15
CA GLY A 54 -15.64 10.96 -12.60
C GLY A 54 -14.48 11.48 -13.46
N MET A 55 -13.46 10.64 -13.75
CA MET A 55 -12.36 11.08 -14.60
C MET A 55 -12.85 11.37 -16.03
N THR A 56 -12.08 12.19 -16.75
CA THR A 56 -12.42 12.61 -18.11
C THR A 56 -11.24 12.36 -19.05
N PHE A 57 -11.52 11.74 -20.18
CA PHE A 57 -10.66 11.75 -21.34
C PHE A 57 -10.99 12.96 -22.21
N ALA A 58 -10.01 13.84 -22.40
CA ALA A 58 -10.18 14.93 -23.36
C ALA A 58 -10.39 14.37 -24.78
N ALA A 59 -11.14 15.11 -25.59
CA ALA A 59 -11.32 14.76 -26.98
C ALA A 59 -9.96 14.64 -27.69
N HIS A 60 -9.69 13.49 -28.28
CA HIS A 60 -8.43 13.16 -28.97
C HIS A 60 -8.69 12.22 -30.15
N LEU A 61 -7.67 11.96 -30.92
CA LEU A 61 -7.68 10.99 -31.99
C LEU A 61 -6.33 10.26 -32.06
N HIS A 62 -6.36 9.06 -32.61
CA HIS A 62 -5.16 8.27 -32.90
C HIS A 62 -5.40 7.44 -34.18
N PRO A 63 -4.32 7.00 -34.87
CA PRO A 63 -4.45 6.29 -36.14
C PRO A 63 -4.94 4.84 -36.00
N GLU A 64 -4.81 4.24 -34.81
CA GLU A 64 -5.21 2.87 -34.55
C GLU A 64 -6.73 2.75 -34.49
N GLU A 65 -7.27 1.64 -35.00
CA GLU A 65 -8.65 1.22 -34.74
C GLU A 65 -8.76 0.74 -33.29
N GLN A 66 -9.90 0.99 -32.66
CA GLN A 66 -10.18 0.58 -31.29
C GLN A 66 -11.52 -0.14 -31.21
N LEU A 67 -11.51 -1.31 -30.59
CA LEU A 67 -12.71 -1.96 -30.08
C LEU A 67 -12.70 -1.84 -28.57
N MET A 68 -13.75 -1.28 -27.96
CA MET A 68 -13.89 -1.13 -26.52
C MET A 68 -15.07 -1.92 -26.02
N ILE A 69 -14.87 -2.72 -24.98
CA ILE A 69 -15.94 -3.45 -24.29
C ILE A 69 -15.97 -2.96 -22.85
N VAL A 70 -17.10 -2.46 -22.39
CA VAL A 70 -17.29 -2.09 -20.99
C VAL A 70 -17.48 -3.38 -20.17
N LEU A 71 -16.56 -3.62 -19.24
CA LEU A 71 -16.59 -4.80 -18.36
C LEU A 71 -17.33 -4.51 -17.04
N ARG A 72 -17.21 -3.26 -16.54
CA ARG A 72 -17.81 -2.80 -15.28
C ARG A 72 -18.03 -1.30 -15.32
N GLY A 73 -19.06 -0.82 -14.58
CA GLY A 73 -19.33 0.61 -14.42
C GLY A 73 -19.96 1.24 -15.65
N SER A 74 -19.67 2.52 -15.86
CA SER A 74 -20.24 3.27 -16.99
C SER A 74 -19.30 4.37 -17.47
N ILE A 75 -19.42 4.70 -18.76
CA ILE A 75 -18.72 5.80 -19.40
C ILE A 75 -19.64 6.50 -20.41
N GLY A 76 -19.62 7.82 -20.42
CA GLY A 76 -20.28 8.61 -21.45
C GLY A 76 -19.26 8.99 -22.51
N GLU A 77 -19.24 8.25 -23.63
CA GLU A 77 -18.33 8.51 -24.75
C GLU A 77 -18.82 9.66 -25.64
N LEU A 78 -17.90 10.57 -25.94
CA LEU A 78 -18.08 11.58 -26.98
C LEU A 78 -17.68 10.97 -28.33
N ILE A 79 -18.63 10.83 -29.23
CA ILE A 79 -18.43 10.25 -30.58
C ILE A 79 -19.00 11.20 -31.61
N LEU A 80 -18.15 11.71 -32.51
CA LEU A 80 -18.58 12.70 -33.53
C LEU A 80 -19.32 13.88 -32.87
N ASP A 81 -20.60 14.06 -33.25
CA ASP A 81 -21.45 15.16 -32.77
C ASP A 81 -22.40 14.74 -31.62
N GLY A 82 -22.17 13.56 -31.02
CA GLY A 82 -23.06 13.00 -30.00
C GLY A 82 -22.33 12.40 -28.82
N ARG A 83 -23.10 11.89 -27.87
CA ARG A 83 -22.59 11.09 -26.74
C ARG A 83 -23.30 9.75 -26.71
N ALA A 84 -22.53 8.68 -26.54
CA ALA A 84 -23.05 7.35 -26.24
C ALA A 84 -22.84 7.08 -24.74
N ALA A 85 -23.93 6.86 -23.99
CA ALA A 85 -23.84 6.35 -22.63
C ALA A 85 -23.66 4.82 -22.72
N MET A 86 -22.58 4.31 -22.13
CA MET A 86 -22.20 2.91 -22.16
C MET A 86 -22.13 2.35 -20.75
N THR A 87 -22.56 1.10 -20.62
CA THR A 87 -22.55 0.34 -19.37
C THR A 87 -21.97 -1.05 -19.61
N ALA A 88 -21.79 -1.84 -18.56
CA ALA A 88 -21.24 -3.18 -18.66
C ALA A 88 -21.96 -4.04 -19.71
N GLY A 89 -21.21 -4.63 -20.63
CA GLY A 89 -21.67 -5.42 -21.76
C GLY A 89 -21.77 -4.65 -23.08
N ASP A 90 -21.72 -3.32 -23.07
CA ASP A 90 -21.74 -2.53 -24.29
C ASP A 90 -20.39 -2.59 -25.03
N LEU A 91 -20.46 -2.60 -26.35
CA LEU A 91 -19.33 -2.62 -27.28
C LEU A 91 -19.31 -1.35 -28.12
N LEU A 92 -18.16 -0.71 -28.24
CA LEU A 92 -17.91 0.42 -29.12
C LEU A 92 -16.81 0.08 -30.13
N TYR A 93 -17.03 0.43 -31.40
CA TYR A 93 -16.01 0.42 -32.45
C TYR A 93 -15.65 1.87 -32.85
N LEU A 94 -14.38 2.19 -32.76
CA LEU A 94 -13.81 3.48 -33.15
C LEU A 94 -12.85 3.26 -34.35
N PRO A 95 -13.22 3.70 -35.56
CA PRO A 95 -12.27 3.71 -36.67
C PRO A 95 -11.07 4.58 -36.37
N GLY A 96 -9.93 4.23 -36.92
CA GLY A 96 -8.72 5.06 -36.80
C GLY A 96 -8.98 6.52 -37.21
N THR A 97 -8.34 7.45 -36.51
CA THR A 97 -8.49 8.92 -36.71
C THR A 97 -9.84 9.52 -36.33
N MET A 98 -10.75 8.74 -35.72
CA MET A 98 -11.98 9.29 -35.19
C MET A 98 -11.74 10.07 -33.92
N VAL A 99 -12.28 11.29 -33.82
CA VAL A 99 -12.22 12.07 -32.58
C VAL A 99 -13.19 11.45 -31.56
N HIS A 100 -12.66 11.13 -30.41
CA HIS A 100 -13.40 10.57 -29.29
C HIS A 100 -12.85 11.02 -27.95
N GLY A 101 -13.59 10.78 -26.88
CA GLY A 101 -13.25 11.10 -25.51
C GLY A 101 -14.40 10.75 -24.60
N GLY A 102 -14.26 10.86 -23.29
CA GLY A 102 -15.33 10.41 -22.43
C GLY A 102 -15.25 10.92 -21.00
N THR A 103 -16.35 10.70 -20.28
CA THR A 103 -16.44 10.96 -18.83
C THR A 103 -16.91 9.69 -18.15
N VAL A 104 -16.13 9.24 -17.19
CA VAL A 104 -16.40 8.04 -16.40
C VAL A 104 -17.50 8.33 -15.38
N GLY A 105 -18.37 7.37 -15.17
CA GLY A 105 -19.46 7.47 -14.18
C GLY A 105 -18.95 7.42 -12.73
N ASP A 106 -19.86 7.64 -11.78
CA ASP A 106 -19.57 7.82 -10.35
C ASP A 106 -19.00 6.56 -9.65
N THR A 107 -19.10 5.40 -10.27
CA THR A 107 -18.58 4.11 -9.74
C THR A 107 -17.28 3.67 -10.40
N GLY A 108 -16.71 4.53 -11.28
CA GLY A 108 -15.59 4.13 -12.14
C GLY A 108 -16.04 3.30 -13.34
N CYS A 109 -15.09 2.92 -14.19
CA CYS A 109 -15.35 2.08 -15.34
C CYS A 109 -14.13 1.22 -15.65
N ASP A 110 -14.35 -0.08 -15.87
CA ASP A 110 -13.34 -0.98 -16.41
C ASP A 110 -13.72 -1.36 -17.83
N VAL A 111 -12.75 -1.29 -18.72
CA VAL A 111 -12.95 -1.64 -20.12
C VAL A 111 -11.83 -2.57 -20.62
N LEU A 112 -12.15 -3.37 -21.61
CA LEU A 112 -11.16 -4.01 -22.45
C LEU A 112 -11.12 -3.25 -23.78
N ASP A 113 -10.00 -2.57 -24.04
CA ASP A 113 -9.69 -2.01 -25.34
C ASP A 113 -8.83 -2.98 -26.14
N VAL A 114 -9.10 -3.06 -27.42
CA VAL A 114 -8.29 -3.77 -28.40
C VAL A 114 -7.91 -2.79 -29.51
N PHE A 115 -6.62 -2.50 -29.62
CA PHE A 115 -6.07 -1.59 -30.64
C PHE A 115 -5.45 -2.35 -31.79
N PHE A 116 -5.67 -1.87 -33.01
CA PHE A 116 -5.12 -2.38 -34.26
C PHE A 116 -4.54 -1.24 -35.12
N PRO A 117 -3.22 -1.19 -35.37
CA PRO A 117 -2.15 -1.96 -34.73
C PRO A 117 -1.94 -1.55 -33.26
N PRO A 118 -0.95 -2.15 -32.54
CA PRO A 118 -0.59 -1.70 -31.20
C PRO A 118 -0.23 -0.22 -31.17
N ARG A 119 -0.65 0.48 -30.11
CA ARG A 119 -0.34 1.89 -29.87
C ARG A 119 1.11 2.06 -29.43
N PRO A 120 1.96 2.78 -30.20
CA PRO A 120 3.37 2.95 -29.86
C PRO A 120 3.59 3.74 -28.56
N ASP A 121 2.75 4.73 -28.28
CA ASP A 121 2.78 5.53 -27.07
C ASP A 121 2.47 4.71 -25.82
N TYR A 122 1.51 3.77 -25.88
CA TYR A 122 1.20 2.85 -24.79
C TYR A 122 2.32 1.83 -24.57
N GLU A 123 2.89 1.30 -25.65
CA GLU A 123 4.05 0.38 -25.56
C GLU A 123 5.27 1.07 -24.92
N ALA A 124 5.52 2.32 -25.27
CA ALA A 124 6.60 3.11 -24.64
C ALA A 124 6.35 3.32 -23.13
N LYS A 125 5.14 3.67 -22.74
CA LYS A 125 4.74 3.80 -21.32
C LYS A 125 4.89 2.47 -20.58
N ARG A 126 4.41 1.37 -21.18
CA ARG A 126 4.53 0.02 -20.61
C ARG A 126 5.99 -0.38 -20.40
N ALA A 127 6.83 -0.18 -21.41
CA ALA A 127 8.26 -0.50 -21.31
C ALA A 127 8.96 0.32 -20.22
N ALA A 128 8.66 1.62 -20.14
CA ALA A 128 9.19 2.49 -19.10
C ALA A 128 8.73 2.05 -17.70
N ARG A 129 7.46 1.69 -17.55
CA ARG A 129 6.89 1.17 -16.29
C ARG A 129 7.57 -0.14 -15.87
N GLN A 130 7.67 -1.08 -16.80
CA GLN A 130 8.33 -2.37 -16.56
C GLN A 130 9.79 -2.18 -16.12
N ALA A 131 10.53 -1.32 -16.81
CA ALA A 131 11.92 -1.02 -16.44
C ALA A 131 12.04 -0.37 -15.05
N ALA A 132 11.13 0.54 -14.69
CA ALA A 132 11.10 1.16 -13.38
C ALA A 132 10.78 0.14 -12.27
N PHE A 133 9.84 -0.76 -12.51
CA PHE A 133 9.50 -1.83 -11.57
C PHE A 133 10.66 -2.84 -11.43
N GLU A 134 11.28 -3.27 -12.51
CA GLU A 134 12.41 -4.21 -12.51
C GLU A 134 13.69 -3.61 -11.91
N ALA A 135 13.83 -2.29 -11.91
CA ALA A 135 14.90 -1.62 -11.17
C ALA A 135 14.79 -1.85 -9.67
N ILE A 136 13.58 -2.08 -9.16
CA ILE A 136 13.28 -2.32 -7.73
C ILE A 136 13.12 -3.82 -7.46
N ILE A 137 12.24 -4.49 -8.18
CA ILE A 137 11.92 -5.92 -8.04
C ILE A 137 12.56 -6.67 -9.22
N PRO A 138 13.52 -7.58 -8.98
CA PRO A 138 14.20 -8.29 -10.06
C PRO A 138 13.22 -8.99 -11.00
N ALA A 139 13.49 -8.95 -12.31
CA ALA A 139 12.69 -9.68 -13.30
C ALA A 139 12.54 -11.15 -12.90
N GLY A 140 11.31 -11.63 -12.88
CA GLY A 140 11.00 -13.01 -12.49
C GLY A 140 11.07 -13.30 -10.99
N ALA A 141 11.34 -12.33 -10.13
CA ALA A 141 11.23 -12.51 -8.68
C ALA A 141 9.80 -12.84 -8.30
N ARG A 142 9.65 -13.77 -7.36
CA ARG A 142 8.35 -14.26 -6.87
C ARG A 142 8.23 -14.00 -5.37
N LEU A 143 7.02 -13.73 -4.94
CA LEU A 143 6.70 -13.67 -3.52
C LEU A 143 6.77 -15.10 -2.94
N GLU A 144 7.63 -15.29 -1.94
CA GLU A 144 7.84 -16.56 -1.26
C GLU A 144 7.11 -16.58 0.07
N LEU A 145 6.33 -17.61 0.35
CA LEU A 145 5.75 -17.85 1.66
C LEU A 145 6.85 -18.33 2.63
N VAL A 146 7.09 -17.57 3.69
CA VAL A 146 8.08 -17.90 4.75
C VAL A 146 7.42 -18.58 5.93
N VAL A 147 6.26 -18.06 6.37
CA VAL A 147 5.49 -18.61 7.49
C VAL A 147 4.02 -18.73 7.10
N ASP A 148 3.44 -19.90 7.34
CA ASP A 148 2.00 -20.13 7.39
C ASP A 148 1.62 -20.36 8.86
N GLY A 149 1.16 -19.31 9.52
CA GLY A 149 0.87 -19.35 10.96
C GLY A 149 -0.27 -20.27 11.35
N ALA A 150 -1.14 -20.66 10.39
CA ALA A 150 -2.15 -21.67 10.63
C ALA A 150 -1.58 -23.09 10.68
N LYS A 151 -0.38 -23.31 10.15
CA LYS A 151 0.24 -24.65 10.00
C LYS A 151 1.52 -24.82 10.80
N GLN A 152 2.15 -23.72 11.24
CA GLN A 152 3.49 -23.73 11.83
C GLN A 152 3.49 -23.01 13.18
N GLY A 153 4.34 -23.49 14.10
CA GLY A 153 4.62 -22.83 15.37
C GLY A 153 3.40 -22.68 16.30
N PRO A 154 3.43 -21.68 17.19
CA PRO A 154 2.37 -21.47 18.16
C PRO A 154 1.10 -20.79 17.59
N GLY A 155 1.10 -20.41 16.31
CA GLY A 155 0.02 -19.75 15.60
C GLY A 155 0.24 -18.24 15.41
N LEU A 156 -0.05 -17.73 14.21
CA LEU A 156 -0.18 -16.31 13.92
C LEU A 156 -1.64 -16.03 13.58
N ILE A 157 -2.13 -14.82 13.85
CA ILE A 157 -3.53 -14.46 13.63
C ILE A 157 -3.62 -13.28 12.66
N PHE A 158 -3.23 -12.11 13.11
CA PHE A 158 -3.20 -10.90 12.30
C PHE A 158 -1.82 -10.24 12.51
N THR A 159 -0.95 -10.37 11.53
CA THR A 159 0.45 -9.96 11.64
C THR A 159 0.63 -8.48 11.30
N GLU A 160 1.35 -7.77 12.16
CA GLU A 160 1.58 -6.33 12.07
C GLU A 160 2.97 -5.93 12.50
N GLY A 161 3.33 -4.67 12.18
CA GLY A 161 4.52 -3.98 12.62
C GLY A 161 5.83 -4.71 12.35
N PRO A 162 6.03 -5.38 11.19
CA PRO A 162 7.26 -6.13 10.95
C PRO A 162 8.46 -5.20 10.99
N LYS A 163 9.53 -5.60 11.68
CA LYS A 163 10.80 -4.86 11.74
C LYS A 163 11.97 -5.82 11.82
N TRP A 164 13.01 -5.50 11.07
CA TRP A 164 14.27 -6.23 11.08
C TRP A 164 15.24 -5.63 12.10
N LEU A 165 15.74 -6.44 13.00
CA LEU A 165 16.74 -6.02 13.99
C LEU A 165 17.66 -7.21 14.33
N ASP A 166 18.98 -6.99 14.31
CA ASP A 166 20.01 -7.96 14.70
C ASP A 166 19.83 -9.35 14.07
N GLY A 167 19.59 -9.40 12.73
CA GLY A 167 19.47 -10.64 11.97
C GLY A 167 18.13 -11.36 12.15
N LYS A 168 17.11 -10.73 12.74
CA LYS A 168 15.80 -11.32 13.03
C LYS A 168 14.66 -10.41 12.63
N LEU A 169 13.54 -11.02 12.22
CA LEU A 169 12.30 -10.32 11.97
C LEU A 169 11.42 -10.37 13.24
N TYR A 170 11.06 -9.21 13.75
CA TYR A 170 10.10 -9.01 14.83
C TYR A 170 8.76 -8.67 14.21
N VAL A 171 7.68 -9.29 14.70
CA VAL A 171 6.32 -9.11 14.19
C VAL A 171 5.34 -9.14 15.36
N SER A 172 4.35 -8.27 15.34
CA SER A 172 3.17 -8.39 16.20
C SER A 172 2.19 -9.40 15.61
N SER A 173 1.58 -10.25 16.44
CA SER A 173 0.46 -11.12 16.08
C SER A 173 -0.72 -10.73 16.93
N MET A 174 -1.68 -10.05 16.33
CA MET A 174 -2.85 -9.50 16.99
C MET A 174 -4.03 -10.45 16.86
N ALA A 175 -4.76 -10.64 17.94
CA ALA A 175 -6.01 -11.39 17.96
C ALA A 175 -7.18 -10.43 18.08
N PHE A 176 -8.15 -10.56 17.19
CA PHE A 176 -9.41 -9.82 17.19
C PHE A 176 -10.59 -10.80 17.20
N ASP A 177 -11.71 -10.39 17.75
CA ASP A 177 -12.99 -11.06 17.56
C ASP A 177 -13.67 -10.64 16.23
N GLN A 178 -14.88 -11.16 15.99
CA GLN A 178 -15.63 -10.90 14.75
C GLN A 178 -16.06 -9.43 14.58
N ILE A 179 -15.99 -8.63 15.62
CA ILE A 179 -16.35 -7.21 15.63
C ILE A 179 -15.14 -6.32 15.93
N TRP A 180 -13.93 -6.81 15.64
CA TRP A 180 -12.66 -6.12 15.80
C TRP A 180 -12.31 -5.68 17.23
N ASN A 181 -12.90 -6.28 18.26
CA ASN A 181 -12.36 -6.13 19.62
C ASN A 181 -11.09 -6.96 19.75
N GLY A 182 -10.00 -6.34 20.19
CA GLY A 182 -8.74 -7.03 20.41
C GLY A 182 -8.80 -7.95 21.64
N ASP A 183 -8.10 -9.09 21.54
CA ASP A 183 -7.88 -10.03 22.63
C ASP A 183 -6.39 -10.07 23.00
N PRO A 184 -5.93 -9.27 23.98
CA PRO A 184 -4.52 -9.25 24.37
C PRO A 184 -4.02 -10.63 24.85
N LYS A 185 -4.88 -11.47 25.43
CA LYS A 185 -4.47 -12.79 25.95
C LYS A 185 -4.05 -13.75 24.84
N LYS A 186 -4.59 -13.56 23.64
CA LYS A 186 -4.24 -14.34 22.45
C LYS A 186 -3.24 -13.62 21.54
N SER A 187 -2.90 -12.39 21.88
CA SER A 187 -1.94 -11.59 21.10
C SER A 187 -0.52 -11.78 21.59
N ALA A 188 0.44 -11.62 20.70
CA ALA A 188 1.85 -11.83 20.98
C ALA A 188 2.76 -10.95 20.12
N THR A 189 3.95 -10.67 20.59
CA THR A 189 5.09 -10.28 19.74
C THR A 189 5.93 -11.51 19.49
N VAL A 190 6.31 -11.73 18.23
CA VAL A 190 7.06 -12.90 17.79
C VAL A 190 8.41 -12.50 17.19
N ILE A 191 9.36 -13.42 17.27
CA ILE A 191 10.60 -13.36 16.47
C ILE A 191 10.54 -14.49 15.46
N LEU A 192 10.84 -14.16 14.20
CA LEU A 192 11.06 -15.09 13.13
C LEU A 192 12.56 -15.26 12.92
N GLU A 193 13.02 -16.51 12.94
CA GLU A 193 14.39 -16.90 12.69
C GLU A 193 14.64 -17.11 11.19
N SER A 194 15.90 -17.19 10.77
CA SER A 194 16.28 -17.31 9.36
C SER A 194 15.81 -18.60 8.67
N ASP A 195 15.56 -19.66 9.44
CA ASP A 195 15.06 -20.96 8.96
C ASP A 195 13.53 -21.00 8.80
N GLY A 196 12.83 -19.88 9.07
CA GLY A 196 11.37 -19.77 9.02
C GLY A 196 10.66 -20.23 10.29
N SER A 197 11.39 -20.75 11.28
CA SER A 197 10.81 -21.00 12.59
C SER A 197 10.53 -19.69 13.33
N TYR A 198 9.50 -19.69 14.19
CA TYR A 198 9.19 -18.51 15.00
C TYR A 198 8.75 -18.88 16.41
N ARG A 199 8.89 -17.95 17.32
CA ARG A 199 8.49 -18.08 18.71
C ARG A 199 7.96 -16.79 19.28
N TYR A 200 7.08 -16.89 20.26
CA TYR A 200 6.60 -15.76 21.03
C TYR A 200 7.70 -15.28 22.00
N ILE A 201 7.88 -13.96 22.07
CA ILE A 201 8.76 -13.32 23.05
C ILE A 201 7.96 -12.53 24.09
N GLN A 202 6.73 -12.12 23.74
CA GLN A 202 5.82 -11.42 24.62
C GLN A 202 4.40 -11.91 24.32
N GLN A 203 3.57 -12.06 25.35
CA GLN A 203 2.16 -12.39 25.28
C GLN A 203 1.38 -11.54 26.29
N GLY A 204 0.06 -11.38 26.05
CA GLY A 204 -0.80 -10.62 26.96
C GLY A 204 -0.85 -9.12 26.69
N MET A 205 -0.25 -8.66 25.59
CA MET A 205 -0.38 -7.30 25.08
C MET A 205 -0.92 -7.35 23.65
N LEU A 206 -1.72 -6.40 23.27
CA LEU A 206 -2.09 -6.19 21.87
C LEU A 206 -1.07 -5.24 21.26
N THR A 207 0.09 -5.79 20.89
CA THR A 207 1.14 -5.03 20.22
C THR A 207 0.80 -4.83 18.75
N ASN A 208 1.10 -3.64 18.20
CA ASN A 208 0.92 -3.30 16.80
C ASN A 208 2.27 -2.86 16.20
N GLY A 209 2.46 -1.59 15.85
CA GLY A 209 3.70 -1.08 15.32
C GLY A 209 4.90 -1.32 16.23
N LEU A 210 6.01 -1.75 15.65
CA LEU A 210 7.30 -1.96 16.29
C LEU A 210 8.33 -1.04 15.64
N MET A 211 9.30 -0.51 16.42
CA MET A 211 10.39 0.29 15.87
C MET A 211 11.68 0.06 16.67
N PRO A 212 12.77 -0.36 16.03
CA PRO A 212 14.08 -0.45 16.67
C PRO A 212 14.55 0.90 17.22
N LEU A 213 15.11 0.86 18.42
CA LEU A 213 15.71 2.01 19.10
C LEU A 213 17.24 1.92 19.08
N ALA A 214 17.92 3.05 19.18
CA ALA A 214 19.39 3.12 19.19
C ALA A 214 20.06 2.32 20.33
N ASN A 215 19.34 2.05 21.41
CA ASN A 215 19.83 1.25 22.54
C ASN A 215 19.62 -0.27 22.37
N GLY A 216 19.16 -0.72 21.19
CA GLY A 216 18.90 -2.13 20.89
C GLY A 216 17.56 -2.68 21.40
N ASN A 217 16.72 -1.86 22.02
CA ASN A 217 15.35 -2.19 22.38
C ASN A 217 14.38 -1.85 21.23
N LEU A 218 13.11 -2.07 21.45
CA LEU A 218 12.02 -1.72 20.55
C LEU A 218 11.11 -0.67 21.21
N ALA A 219 10.70 0.35 20.48
CA ALA A 219 9.46 1.07 20.77
C ALA A 219 8.30 0.23 20.23
N VAL A 220 7.25 0.08 21.01
CA VAL A 220 6.13 -0.81 20.72
C VAL A 220 4.82 -0.10 21.01
N CYS A 221 3.92 -0.07 20.04
CA CYS A 221 2.56 0.36 20.22
C CYS A 221 1.76 -0.73 20.95
N ASP A 222 1.49 -0.53 22.25
CA ASP A 222 0.57 -1.37 23.04
C ASP A 222 -0.83 -0.78 22.92
N MET A 223 -1.54 -1.18 21.87
CA MET A 223 -2.81 -0.58 21.47
C MET A 223 -3.87 -0.70 22.56
N PHE A 224 -4.01 -1.87 23.20
CA PHE A 224 -4.97 -2.09 24.28
C PHE A 224 -4.50 -1.57 25.64
N GLY A 225 -3.18 -1.41 25.81
CA GLY A 225 -2.61 -0.75 26.98
C GLY A 225 -2.67 0.78 26.86
N HIS A 226 -3.18 1.33 25.73
CA HIS A 226 -3.29 2.77 25.47
C HIS A 226 -1.97 3.51 25.63
N ARG A 227 -0.88 2.92 25.15
CA ARG A 227 0.48 3.46 25.41
C ARG A 227 1.48 3.04 24.36
N LEU A 228 2.52 3.85 24.21
CA LEU A 228 3.77 3.50 23.59
C LEU A 228 4.75 3.03 24.68
N VAL A 229 5.38 1.87 24.51
CA VAL A 229 6.32 1.32 25.51
C VAL A 229 7.69 1.06 24.90
N GLU A 230 8.72 1.05 25.74
CA GLU A 230 10.02 0.49 25.44
C GLU A 230 10.05 -0.97 25.89
N MET A 231 10.40 -1.88 24.98
CA MET A 231 10.46 -3.31 25.21
C MET A 231 11.80 -3.87 24.75
N THR A 232 12.39 -4.76 25.53
CA THR A 232 13.61 -5.47 25.13
C THR A 232 13.32 -6.45 23.99
N THR A 233 14.34 -6.82 23.22
CA THR A 233 14.26 -7.89 22.20
C THR A 233 13.90 -9.27 22.76
N LYS A 234 13.82 -9.42 24.09
CA LYS A 234 13.35 -10.62 24.79
C LYS A 234 11.89 -10.50 25.27
N GLY A 235 11.18 -9.42 24.91
CA GLY A 235 9.76 -9.23 25.22
C GLY A 235 9.48 -8.62 26.60
N ARG A 236 10.49 -8.19 27.36
CA ARG A 236 10.27 -7.53 28.65
C ARG A 236 10.02 -6.05 28.45
N VAL A 237 8.87 -5.55 28.89
CA VAL A 237 8.57 -4.11 28.95
C VAL A 237 9.52 -3.45 29.96
N VAL A 238 10.22 -2.41 29.51
CA VAL A 238 11.16 -1.62 30.32
C VAL A 238 10.43 -0.47 31.00
N ARG A 239 9.66 0.30 30.22
CA ARG A 239 8.90 1.46 30.70
C ARG A 239 7.83 1.87 29.68
N ALA A 240 6.86 2.65 30.13
CA ALA A 240 6.03 3.43 29.22
C ALA A 240 6.82 4.64 28.71
N LEU A 241 6.74 4.88 27.40
CA LEU A 241 7.30 6.06 26.73
C LEU A 241 6.27 7.19 26.68
N ALA A 242 5.03 6.86 26.31
CA ALA A 242 3.89 7.77 26.33
C ALA A 242 2.60 6.99 26.64
N SER A 243 1.71 7.56 27.46
CA SER A 243 0.41 6.95 27.79
C SER A 243 -0.74 7.94 27.87
N SER A 244 -0.44 9.25 27.79
CA SER A 244 -1.46 10.30 27.87
C SER A 244 -1.02 11.56 27.17
N TYR A 245 -2.02 12.34 26.73
CA TYR A 245 -1.83 13.68 26.21
C TYR A 245 -2.92 14.62 26.73
N GLY A 246 -2.52 15.82 27.21
CA GLY A 246 -3.47 16.78 27.76
C GLY A 246 -4.23 16.26 28.98
N GLY A 247 -3.62 15.40 29.79
CA GLY A 247 -4.23 14.79 30.98
C GLY A 247 -5.24 13.67 30.69
N ARG A 248 -5.37 13.22 29.43
CA ARG A 248 -6.25 12.11 29.01
C ARG A 248 -5.43 10.94 28.48
N PRO A 249 -5.83 9.69 28.73
CA PRO A 249 -5.18 8.54 28.12
C PRO A 249 -5.11 8.64 26.57
N LEU A 250 -4.09 8.04 25.95
CA LEU A 250 -4.11 7.74 24.52
C LEU A 250 -5.20 6.73 24.20
N ASP A 251 -5.66 6.68 22.95
CA ASP A 251 -6.79 5.82 22.56
C ASP A 251 -6.36 4.45 21.99
N GLY A 252 -5.14 4.32 21.56
CA GLY A 252 -4.57 3.06 21.06
C GLY A 252 -3.53 3.32 19.98
N PRO A 253 -2.26 3.61 20.36
CA PRO A 253 -1.18 3.78 19.40
C PRO A 253 -1.08 2.61 18.44
N ASN A 254 -0.93 2.93 17.13
CA ASN A 254 -1.00 1.94 16.07
C ASN A 254 0.36 1.72 15.40
N ASP A 255 0.92 2.70 14.72
CA ASP A 255 2.24 2.59 14.07
C ASP A 255 3.21 3.66 14.59
N VAL A 256 4.53 3.39 14.45
CA VAL A 256 5.57 4.23 15.05
C VAL A 256 6.81 4.27 14.17
N VAL A 257 7.42 5.46 14.05
CA VAL A 257 8.72 5.67 13.39
C VAL A 257 9.64 6.54 14.25
N VAL A 258 10.94 6.23 14.24
CA VAL A 258 11.98 6.96 14.97
C VAL A 258 12.73 7.92 14.05
N ASP A 259 12.98 9.14 14.51
CA ASP A 259 13.84 10.10 13.83
C ASP A 259 15.33 9.91 14.18
N ALA A 260 16.22 10.61 13.47
CA ALA A 260 17.68 10.53 13.70
C ALA A 260 18.12 11.02 15.08
N ARG A 261 17.29 11.77 15.80
CA ARG A 261 17.56 12.28 17.16
C ARG A 261 17.07 11.33 18.24
N GLY A 262 16.30 10.29 17.87
CA GLY A 262 15.66 9.34 18.78
C GLY A 262 14.26 9.78 19.21
N GLY A 263 13.67 10.80 18.58
CA GLY A 263 12.27 11.17 18.73
C GLY A 263 11.36 10.17 18.00
N LEU A 264 10.11 10.03 18.46
CA LEU A 264 9.18 9.03 17.97
C LEU A 264 7.89 9.70 17.46
N TYR A 265 7.58 9.54 16.17
CA TYR A 265 6.25 9.82 15.64
C TYR A 265 5.41 8.57 15.74
N PHE A 266 4.14 8.70 16.15
CA PHE A 266 3.21 7.57 16.16
C PHE A 266 1.78 8.01 15.88
N THR A 267 0.99 7.11 15.30
CA THR A 267 -0.43 7.30 15.03
C THR A 267 -1.28 6.79 16.17
N ASP A 268 -2.41 7.45 16.44
CA ASP A 268 -3.43 7.06 17.41
C ASP A 268 -4.82 7.14 16.76
N PRO A 269 -5.20 6.12 15.94
CA PRO A 269 -6.36 6.13 15.08
C PRO A 269 -7.69 5.79 15.77
N GLN A 270 -7.69 5.56 17.09
CA GLN A 270 -8.91 5.22 17.83
C GLN A 270 -9.61 3.93 17.35
N PHE A 271 -8.86 2.86 17.10
CA PHE A 271 -9.44 1.54 16.78
C PHE A 271 -10.18 0.88 17.95
N THR A 272 -10.16 1.50 19.13
CA THR A 272 -10.86 0.99 20.31
C THR A 272 -12.36 1.25 20.22
N PRO A 273 -13.21 0.46 20.91
CA PRO A 273 -14.62 0.73 21.06
C PRO A 273 -14.90 2.15 21.57
N GLU A 274 -15.98 2.78 21.10
CA GLU A 274 -16.33 4.18 21.39
C GLU A 274 -16.31 4.53 22.89
N ALA A 275 -16.78 3.62 23.74
CA ALA A 275 -16.81 3.82 25.19
C ALA A 275 -15.43 3.96 25.85
N LYS A 276 -14.35 3.63 25.13
CA LYS A 276 -12.97 3.71 25.62
C LYS A 276 -12.18 4.87 25.01
N LYS A 277 -12.77 5.62 24.07
CA LYS A 277 -12.12 6.77 23.44
C LYS A 277 -12.02 7.92 24.47
N SER A 278 -10.80 8.40 24.68
CA SER A 278 -10.47 9.44 25.66
C SER A 278 -10.03 10.73 25.00
N GLN A 279 -9.34 10.64 23.87
CA GLN A 279 -8.89 11.80 23.10
C GLN A 279 -10.05 12.37 22.24
N PRO A 280 -10.01 13.67 21.87
CA PRO A 280 -11.08 14.31 21.11
C PRO A 280 -11.22 13.81 19.69
N GLY A 281 -10.26 13.04 19.19
CA GLY A 281 -10.26 12.45 17.86
C GLY A 281 -8.92 11.84 17.48
N ARG A 282 -8.87 11.25 16.33
CA ARG A 282 -7.71 10.56 15.76
C ARG A 282 -6.59 11.55 15.47
N SER A 283 -5.38 11.22 15.87
CA SER A 283 -4.25 12.15 15.87
C SER A 283 -2.94 11.46 15.52
N VAL A 284 -1.94 12.24 15.19
CA VAL A 284 -0.53 11.83 15.15
C VAL A 284 0.23 12.62 16.20
N TYR A 285 1.09 11.93 16.93
CA TYR A 285 1.88 12.49 18.00
C TYR A 285 3.39 12.39 17.71
N TYR A 286 4.14 13.28 18.34
CA TYR A 286 5.60 13.24 18.39
C TYR A 286 6.08 13.28 19.83
N LEU A 287 6.85 12.26 20.22
CA LEU A 287 7.55 12.22 21.49
C LEU A 287 9.02 12.62 21.24
N PRO A 288 9.45 13.82 21.62
CA PRO A 288 10.86 14.23 21.47
C PRO A 288 11.76 13.38 22.37
N PRO A 289 13.08 13.27 22.08
CA PRO A 289 14.03 12.54 22.92
C PRO A 289 14.07 13.07 24.36
N LYS A 290 13.75 14.35 24.52
CA LYS A 290 13.61 15.05 25.81
C LYS A 290 12.45 16.03 25.69
N GLY A 291 11.57 16.05 26.68
CA GLY A 291 10.42 16.95 26.69
C GLY A 291 9.08 16.21 26.75
N GLU A 292 8.03 16.94 26.53
CA GLU A 292 6.66 16.44 26.60
C GLU A 292 6.17 15.97 25.23
N LEU A 293 5.17 15.09 25.25
CA LEU A 293 4.48 14.62 24.04
C LEU A 293 3.80 15.78 23.32
N LEU A 294 3.99 15.90 22.02
CA LEU A 294 3.37 16.87 21.14
C LEU A 294 2.31 16.19 20.27
N ARG A 295 1.17 16.83 20.07
CA ARG A 295 0.25 16.47 19.01
C ARG A 295 0.67 17.24 17.75
N VAL A 296 1.01 16.53 16.67
CA VAL A 296 1.59 17.14 15.46
C VAL A 296 0.64 17.09 14.28
N ILE A 297 -0.38 16.23 14.31
CA ILE A 297 -1.54 16.29 13.40
C ILE A 297 -2.79 16.28 14.27
N GLU A 298 -3.59 17.33 14.12
CA GLU A 298 -4.78 17.57 14.93
C GLU A 298 -5.90 16.56 14.63
N PRO A 299 -6.84 16.37 15.57
CA PRO A 299 -7.97 15.49 15.39
C PRO A 299 -8.78 15.81 14.13
N ASN A 300 -9.28 14.76 13.46
CA ASN A 300 -10.19 14.85 12.32
C ASN A 300 -9.58 15.45 11.03
N ILE A 301 -8.26 15.62 10.96
CA ILE A 301 -7.59 15.92 9.69
C ILE A 301 -7.66 14.69 8.77
N PHE A 302 -7.46 13.51 9.32
CA PHE A 302 -7.64 12.23 8.64
C PHE A 302 -8.85 11.47 9.18
N ALA A 303 -9.44 10.64 8.33
CA ALA A 303 -10.46 9.70 8.77
C ALA A 303 -9.87 8.70 9.77
N MET A 304 -8.68 8.13 9.42
CA MET A 304 -7.96 7.21 10.29
C MET A 304 -6.48 7.15 9.89
N PRO A 305 -5.60 7.96 10.52
CA PRO A 305 -4.16 7.86 10.26
C PRO A 305 -3.66 6.48 10.69
N ASN A 306 -2.96 5.76 9.80
CA ASN A 306 -2.48 4.41 10.07
C ASN A 306 -0.95 4.35 9.92
N GLY A 307 -0.42 3.83 8.83
CA GLY A 307 1.02 3.75 8.61
C GLY A 307 1.69 5.12 8.50
N LEU A 308 2.89 5.25 9.06
CA LEU A 308 3.72 6.44 8.92
C LEU A 308 5.20 6.05 8.76
N ILE A 309 5.94 6.86 8.00
CA ILE A 309 7.36 6.64 7.77
C ILE A 309 8.08 7.97 7.52
N LEU A 310 9.33 8.10 7.92
CA LEU A 310 10.19 9.23 7.56
C LEU A 310 10.96 8.93 6.27
N THR A 311 11.14 9.94 5.44
CA THR A 311 12.08 9.85 4.32
C THR A 311 13.51 9.62 4.80
N PRO A 312 14.41 9.02 3.98
CA PRO A 312 15.78 8.70 4.40
C PRO A 312 16.59 9.89 4.91
N ASP A 313 16.30 11.10 4.43
CA ASP A 313 16.90 12.35 4.91
C ASP A 313 16.26 12.90 6.21
N GLY A 314 15.18 12.26 6.67
CA GLY A 314 14.45 12.67 7.87
C GLY A 314 13.70 13.99 7.75
N GLN A 315 13.59 14.58 6.55
CA GLN A 315 13.00 15.90 6.36
C GLN A 315 11.49 15.85 6.09
N THR A 316 10.96 14.69 5.74
CA THR A 316 9.53 14.53 5.43
C THR A 316 8.96 13.35 6.21
N LEU A 317 7.84 13.58 6.89
CA LEU A 317 6.99 12.52 7.43
C LEU A 317 5.91 12.20 6.42
N LEU A 318 5.83 10.93 6.01
CA LEU A 318 4.76 10.39 5.18
C LEU A 318 3.75 9.68 6.08
N VAL A 319 2.45 9.97 5.90
CA VAL A 319 1.36 9.38 6.68
C VAL A 319 0.25 8.98 5.72
N ASN A 320 -0.18 7.73 5.79
CA ASN A 320 -1.36 7.32 5.04
C ASN A 320 -2.65 7.52 5.86
N ASN A 321 -3.76 7.51 5.16
CA ASN A 321 -5.07 7.62 5.73
C ASN A 321 -5.86 6.38 5.30
N THR A 322 -6.21 5.52 6.26
CA THR A 322 -7.04 4.35 6.00
C THR A 322 -8.52 4.68 6.16
N TYR A 323 -9.41 3.70 5.97
CA TYR A 323 -10.84 3.92 6.13
C TYR A 323 -11.27 3.97 7.60
N ASP A 324 -12.31 4.72 7.89
CA ASP A 324 -13.05 4.62 9.13
C ASP A 324 -14.00 3.41 9.07
N SER A 325 -13.86 2.47 9.99
CA SER A 325 -14.70 1.26 10.04
C SER A 325 -16.20 1.58 10.21
N GLU A 326 -16.55 2.71 10.79
CA GLU A 326 -17.91 3.20 10.90
C GLU A 326 -18.41 3.84 9.59
N LYS A 327 -17.50 4.24 8.70
CA LYS A 327 -17.76 4.95 7.46
C LYS A 327 -17.13 4.29 6.24
N PHE A 328 -17.00 2.97 6.25
CA PHE A 328 -16.35 2.19 5.18
C PHE A 328 -16.81 2.60 3.75
N TRP A 329 -18.07 2.98 3.61
CA TRP A 329 -18.67 3.38 2.34
C TRP A 329 -18.71 4.91 2.12
N ASN A 330 -18.37 5.69 3.14
CA ASN A 330 -18.39 7.16 3.10
C ASN A 330 -16.99 7.75 3.26
N VAL A 331 -16.08 7.30 2.41
CA VAL A 331 -14.69 7.72 2.36
C VAL A 331 -14.60 9.08 1.68
N ASP A 332 -13.87 10.02 2.27
CA ASP A 332 -13.49 11.27 1.61
C ASP A 332 -12.36 10.96 0.60
N THR A 333 -12.73 10.77 -0.67
CA THR A 333 -11.79 10.39 -1.73
C THR A 333 -10.71 11.44 -1.99
N ASP A 334 -10.91 12.67 -1.54
CA ASP A 334 -9.89 13.73 -1.67
C ASP A 334 -8.80 13.65 -0.59
N LYS A 335 -9.00 12.83 0.45
CA LYS A 335 -8.08 12.67 1.58
C LYS A 335 -7.65 11.23 1.83
N ASP A 336 -8.58 10.29 1.71
CA ASP A 336 -8.44 8.95 2.27
C ASP A 336 -7.67 7.96 1.38
N ASN A 337 -7.55 8.26 0.08
CA ASN A 337 -6.80 7.43 -0.87
C ASN A 337 -5.41 8.01 -1.18
N PHE A 338 -4.85 8.80 -0.28
CA PHE A 338 -3.53 9.40 -0.45
C PHE A 338 -2.59 9.04 0.69
N VAL A 339 -1.31 9.00 0.36
CA VAL A 339 -0.25 9.24 1.34
C VAL A 339 0.02 10.74 1.37
N TRP A 340 0.01 11.30 2.56
CA TRP A 340 0.28 12.72 2.81
C TRP A 340 1.72 12.91 3.25
N ALA A 341 2.35 14.00 2.81
CA ALA A 341 3.68 14.41 3.19
C ALA A 341 3.62 15.69 4.02
N TYR A 342 4.44 15.73 5.06
CA TYR A 342 4.63 16.89 5.94
C TYR A 342 6.13 17.17 6.07
N ASP A 343 6.51 18.45 5.98
CA ASP A 343 7.87 18.87 6.30
C ASP A 343 8.11 18.77 7.81
N VAL A 344 9.25 18.22 8.21
CA VAL A 344 9.64 18.03 9.61
C VAL A 344 10.49 19.21 10.06
N ASN A 345 9.98 19.97 11.04
CA ASN A 345 10.72 21.06 11.66
C ASN A 345 11.78 20.57 12.66
N ALA A 346 12.73 21.44 13.00
CA ALA A 346 13.81 21.12 13.94
C ALA A 346 13.33 20.68 15.34
N ASP A 347 12.16 21.13 15.77
CA ASP A 347 11.54 20.75 17.06
C ASP A 347 10.65 19.50 16.95
N GLY A 348 10.50 18.92 15.75
CA GLY A 348 9.66 17.76 15.48
C GLY A 348 8.19 18.09 15.13
N THR A 349 7.81 19.36 15.13
CA THR A 349 6.50 19.79 14.61
C THR A 349 6.45 19.64 13.10
N LEU A 350 5.26 19.61 12.53
CA LEU A 350 5.02 19.36 11.12
C LEU A 350 4.48 20.64 10.42
N ALA A 351 4.87 20.80 9.16
CA ALA A 351 4.45 21.91 8.32
C ALA A 351 4.13 21.46 6.89
N ASN A 352 3.53 22.34 6.09
CA ASN A 352 3.33 22.21 4.65
C ASN A 352 2.68 20.86 4.22
N PRO A 353 1.45 20.54 4.69
CA PRO A 353 0.76 19.31 4.28
C PRO A 353 0.52 19.30 2.77
N ARG A 354 0.84 18.16 2.13
CA ARG A 354 0.64 17.97 0.70
C ARG A 354 0.38 16.51 0.37
N LYS A 355 -0.37 16.24 -0.69
CA LYS A 355 -0.53 14.90 -1.25
C LYS A 355 0.81 14.43 -1.81
N PHE A 356 1.30 13.29 -1.36
CA PHE A 356 2.54 12.68 -1.87
C PHE A 356 2.25 11.76 -3.04
N CYS A 357 1.35 10.79 -2.85
CA CYS A 357 0.92 9.90 -3.91
C CYS A 357 -0.54 9.48 -3.73
N GLU A 358 -1.19 9.16 -4.83
CA GLU A 358 -2.54 8.59 -4.85
C GLU A 358 -2.45 7.07 -4.89
N LEU A 359 -3.22 6.42 -4.02
CA LEU A 359 -3.29 4.96 -3.92
C LEU A 359 -4.38 4.42 -4.82
N MET A 360 -4.07 3.37 -5.57
CA MET A 360 -5.03 2.73 -6.46
C MET A 360 -6.03 1.87 -5.68
N LEU A 361 -7.30 1.96 -6.06
CA LEU A 361 -8.39 1.11 -5.57
C LEU A 361 -8.40 -0.24 -6.29
N THR A 362 -8.94 -1.27 -5.64
CA THR A 362 -9.19 -2.55 -6.30
C THR A 362 -10.58 -2.55 -6.97
N PRO A 363 -10.74 -3.30 -8.09
CA PRO A 363 -12.05 -3.49 -8.71
C PRO A 363 -13.09 -4.04 -7.74
N GLU A 364 -12.71 -5.01 -6.90
CA GLU A 364 -13.60 -5.68 -5.95
C GLU A 364 -14.17 -4.71 -4.89
N VAL A 365 -13.36 -3.75 -4.45
CA VAL A 365 -13.80 -2.68 -3.54
C VAL A 365 -14.80 -1.78 -4.25
N LEU A 366 -14.51 -1.37 -5.48
CA LEU A 366 -15.39 -0.53 -6.30
C LEU A 366 -16.71 -1.21 -6.62
N GLU A 367 -16.71 -2.50 -6.96
CA GLU A 367 -17.92 -3.30 -7.23
C GLU A 367 -18.88 -3.35 -6.05
N ARG A 368 -18.34 -3.36 -4.85
CA ARG A 368 -19.13 -3.32 -3.61
C ARG A 368 -19.57 -1.90 -3.22
N GLY A 369 -19.28 -0.89 -4.06
CA GLY A 369 -19.55 0.51 -3.77
C GLY A 369 -18.57 1.15 -2.78
N GLY A 370 -17.51 0.43 -2.38
CA GLY A 370 -16.46 0.94 -1.52
C GLY A 370 -15.49 1.85 -2.27
N ARG A 371 -14.83 2.73 -1.53
CA ARG A 371 -13.85 3.68 -2.08
C ARG A 371 -12.57 3.77 -1.25
N THR A 372 -12.24 2.73 -0.49
CA THR A 372 -11.04 2.70 0.33
C THR A 372 -9.98 1.78 -0.24
N THR A 373 -8.72 2.20 -0.17
CA THR A 373 -7.56 1.35 -0.46
C THR A 373 -7.17 0.46 0.71
N SER A 374 -7.72 0.72 1.90
CA SER A 374 -7.27 0.12 3.16
C SER A 374 -5.75 0.22 3.33
N ALA A 375 -5.20 1.40 3.08
CA ALA A 375 -3.78 1.64 3.28
C ALA A 375 -3.40 1.40 4.74
N ASP A 376 -2.34 0.63 4.96
CA ASP A 376 -1.92 0.17 6.27
C ASP A 376 -0.41 0.39 6.47
N GLY A 377 0.37 -0.56 6.92
CA GLY A 377 1.79 -0.37 7.15
C GLY A 377 2.59 0.03 5.91
N MET A 378 3.67 0.77 6.13
CA MET A 378 4.54 1.31 5.09
C MET A 378 6.01 1.05 5.39
N THR A 379 6.82 0.98 4.34
CA THR A 379 8.29 1.02 4.45
C THR A 379 8.90 1.83 3.30
N ILE A 380 10.19 2.15 3.41
CA ILE A 380 10.90 2.98 2.42
C ILE A 380 12.29 2.39 2.16
N ASP A 381 12.82 2.57 0.96
CA ASP A 381 14.20 2.19 0.63
C ASP A 381 15.16 3.40 0.70
N THR A 382 16.45 3.14 0.51
CA THR A 382 17.49 4.18 0.56
C THR A 382 17.43 5.18 -0.59
N GLN A 383 16.68 4.88 -1.64
CA GLN A 383 16.44 5.77 -2.78
C GLN A 383 15.17 6.62 -2.58
N GLY A 384 14.44 6.40 -1.48
CA GLY A 384 13.19 7.09 -1.17
C GLY A 384 11.97 6.49 -1.86
N ASN A 385 12.06 5.29 -2.44
CA ASN A 385 10.87 4.62 -2.94
C ASN A 385 10.02 4.13 -1.77
N LEU A 386 8.74 4.48 -1.79
CA LEU A 386 7.75 4.17 -0.77
C LEU A 386 6.98 2.89 -1.14
N TYR A 387 6.76 2.04 -0.15
CA TYR A 387 6.02 0.79 -0.25
C TYR A 387 4.84 0.85 0.71
N VAL A 388 3.61 0.71 0.19
CA VAL A 388 2.36 0.84 0.95
C VAL A 388 1.54 -0.43 0.84
N ALA A 389 1.23 -1.05 1.97
CA ALA A 389 0.33 -2.19 2.03
C ALA A 389 -1.11 -1.72 1.80
N THR A 390 -1.81 -2.36 0.85
CA THR A 390 -3.19 -2.00 0.45
C THR A 390 -3.97 -3.25 0.00
N TYR A 391 -5.28 -3.14 -0.18
CA TYR A 391 -6.09 -4.23 -0.75
C TYR A 391 -5.61 -4.70 -2.13
N LEU A 392 -5.03 -3.81 -2.94
CA LEU A 392 -4.50 -4.16 -4.25
C LEU A 392 -3.24 -5.02 -4.18
N GLY A 393 -2.55 -5.01 -3.05
CA GLY A 393 -1.23 -5.55 -2.84
C GLY A 393 -0.28 -4.50 -2.29
N LEU A 394 1.03 -4.72 -2.40
CA LEU A 394 2.01 -3.73 -1.98
C LEU A 394 2.27 -2.76 -3.13
N GLN A 395 1.73 -1.56 -3.04
CA GLN A 395 1.92 -0.50 -4.03
C GLN A 395 3.27 0.20 -3.82
N ILE A 396 4.00 0.44 -4.91
CA ILE A 396 5.33 1.05 -4.89
C ILE A 396 5.27 2.40 -5.61
N PHE A 397 5.83 3.42 -4.98
CA PHE A 397 5.97 4.77 -5.51
C PHE A 397 7.42 5.22 -5.43
N ASN A 398 7.89 5.98 -6.41
CA ASN A 398 9.22 6.56 -6.35
C ASN A 398 9.30 7.76 -5.38
N ALA A 399 10.49 8.31 -5.18
CA ALA A 399 10.72 9.44 -4.27
C ALA A 399 9.95 10.73 -4.63
N ARG A 400 9.34 10.80 -5.83
CA ARG A 400 8.47 11.90 -6.25
C ARG A 400 6.97 11.60 -6.07
N GLY A 401 6.62 10.42 -5.54
CA GLY A 401 5.24 9.97 -5.40
C GLY A 401 4.63 9.42 -6.70
N GLU A 402 5.44 9.19 -7.74
CA GLU A 402 4.96 8.59 -8.99
C GLU A 402 4.84 7.06 -8.81
N PHE A 403 3.73 6.50 -9.24
CA PHE A 403 3.48 5.06 -9.16
C PHE A 403 4.49 4.27 -9.97
N VAL A 404 5.07 3.21 -9.38
CA VAL A 404 6.05 2.32 -10.01
C VAL A 404 5.46 0.97 -10.36
N GLY A 405 4.67 0.39 -9.48
CA GLY A 405 4.05 -0.92 -9.68
C GLY A 405 3.47 -1.51 -8.42
N VAL A 406 3.04 -2.77 -8.52
CA VAL A 406 2.45 -3.52 -7.40
C VAL A 406 3.15 -4.86 -7.25
N VAL A 407 3.54 -5.21 -6.03
CA VAL A 407 3.84 -6.61 -5.67
C VAL A 407 2.52 -7.25 -5.28
N ASN A 408 2.00 -8.12 -6.15
CA ASN A 408 0.78 -8.85 -5.88
C ASN A 408 0.98 -9.83 -4.73
N SER A 409 0.02 -9.90 -3.83
CA SER A 409 0.02 -10.83 -2.70
C SER A 409 -1.22 -11.72 -2.74
N PRO A 410 -1.09 -13.03 -2.52
CA PRO A 410 -2.23 -13.93 -2.50
C PRO A 410 -3.17 -13.70 -1.30
N VAL A 411 -2.70 -12.97 -0.30
CA VAL A 411 -3.46 -12.53 0.88
C VAL A 411 -3.20 -11.05 1.06
N PHE A 412 -4.21 -10.31 1.48
CA PHE A 412 -4.10 -8.88 1.77
C PHE A 412 -2.88 -8.57 2.65
N PRO A 413 -1.89 -7.80 2.15
CA PRO A 413 -0.75 -7.38 2.97
C PRO A 413 -1.21 -6.28 3.92
N VAL A 414 -0.88 -6.45 5.18
CA VAL A 414 -1.22 -5.51 6.26
C VAL A 414 -0.05 -4.54 6.50
N SER A 415 1.17 -5.06 6.46
CA SER A 415 2.36 -4.25 6.72
C SER A 415 3.59 -4.84 6.02
N CYS A 416 4.68 -4.08 5.97
CA CYS A 416 5.92 -4.52 5.33
C CYS A 416 7.16 -3.91 5.98
N CYS A 417 8.30 -4.57 5.79
CA CYS A 417 9.61 -4.00 6.13
C CYS A 417 10.72 -4.61 5.28
N PHE A 418 11.81 -3.88 5.14
CA PHE A 418 13.05 -4.44 4.63
C PHE A 418 13.82 -5.18 5.71
N GLY A 419 14.58 -6.21 5.32
CA GLY A 419 15.44 -6.99 6.20
C GLY A 419 16.44 -7.83 5.41
N GLY A 420 17.05 -8.81 6.09
CA GLY A 420 18.20 -9.55 5.60
C GLY A 420 19.49 -8.79 5.89
N ASP A 421 20.64 -9.48 5.84
CA ASP A 421 21.95 -8.89 6.17
C ASP A 421 22.33 -7.72 5.24
N ASP A 422 21.84 -7.76 4.01
CA ASP A 422 22.05 -6.74 2.98
C ASP A 422 20.88 -5.76 2.83
N MET A 423 19.85 -5.89 3.68
CA MET A 423 18.61 -5.09 3.62
C MET A 423 17.93 -5.11 2.24
N LYS A 424 18.08 -6.19 1.47
CA LYS A 424 17.45 -6.36 0.15
C LYS A 424 16.38 -7.44 0.12
N THR A 425 15.87 -7.81 1.27
CA THR A 425 14.71 -8.70 1.38
C THR A 425 13.54 -7.88 1.91
N LEU A 426 12.47 -7.79 1.13
CA LEU A 426 11.23 -7.14 1.53
C LEU A 426 10.30 -8.21 2.11
N TYR A 427 9.94 -8.07 3.38
CA TYR A 427 8.99 -8.92 4.09
C TYR A 427 7.60 -8.28 4.07
N LEU A 428 6.57 -9.10 3.88
CA LEU A 428 5.18 -8.71 3.93
C LEU A 428 4.49 -9.48 5.05
N ALA A 429 3.89 -8.78 5.99
CA ALA A 429 2.95 -9.30 6.96
C ALA A 429 1.54 -9.30 6.34
N ALA A 430 0.87 -10.45 6.29
CA ALA A 430 -0.39 -10.64 5.59
C ALA A 430 -1.29 -11.62 6.37
N TYR A 431 -2.12 -11.10 7.28
CA TYR A 431 -2.92 -11.87 8.23
C TYR A 431 -2.06 -12.87 9.03
N ASP A 432 -2.32 -14.15 8.88
CA ASP A 432 -1.61 -15.24 9.55
C ASP A 432 -0.34 -15.69 8.80
N LYS A 433 0.10 -14.94 7.80
CA LYS A 433 1.21 -15.32 6.93
C LYS A 433 2.30 -14.26 6.86
N ILE A 434 3.53 -14.71 6.66
CA ILE A 434 4.66 -13.87 6.33
C ILE A 434 5.20 -14.29 4.98
N TYR A 435 5.31 -13.34 4.07
CA TYR A 435 5.94 -13.53 2.76
C TYR A 435 7.23 -12.73 2.68
N ARG A 436 8.06 -13.06 1.68
CA ARG A 436 9.24 -12.27 1.33
C ARG A 436 9.44 -12.23 -0.18
N ILE A 437 10.11 -11.18 -0.65
CA ILE A 437 10.59 -11.05 -2.03
C ILE A 437 11.95 -10.36 -2.03
N ARG A 438 12.82 -10.76 -2.95
CA ARG A 438 14.11 -10.08 -3.15
C ARG A 438 13.93 -8.79 -3.92
N THR A 439 14.74 -7.79 -3.59
CA THR A 439 14.79 -6.49 -4.27
C THR A 439 16.18 -6.20 -4.81
N ASN A 440 16.25 -5.37 -5.84
CA ASN A 440 17.51 -4.80 -6.35
C ASN A 440 17.99 -3.61 -5.50
N VAL A 441 17.08 -2.99 -4.76
CA VAL A 441 17.33 -1.83 -3.91
C VAL A 441 17.57 -2.24 -2.47
N THR A 442 18.20 -1.36 -1.70
CA THR A 442 18.47 -1.57 -0.28
C THR A 442 17.43 -0.81 0.55
N GLY A 443 16.76 -1.48 1.47
CA GLY A 443 15.83 -0.86 2.39
C GLY A 443 16.51 0.13 3.34
N PHE A 444 15.79 1.16 3.73
CA PHE A 444 16.27 2.11 4.72
C PHE A 444 16.17 1.52 6.13
N ALA A 445 17.29 1.51 6.84
CA ALA A 445 17.35 0.94 8.20
C ALA A 445 16.99 1.99 9.26
N TYR A 446 16.16 1.59 10.22
CA TYR A 446 15.85 2.38 11.40
C TYR A 446 16.48 1.79 12.66
N PRO A 447 16.92 2.60 13.64
CA PRO A 447 17.04 4.06 13.57
C PRO A 447 18.06 4.49 12.52
N PRO A 448 17.90 5.68 11.93
CA PRO A 448 18.92 6.26 11.05
C PRO A 448 20.28 6.35 11.76
N ARG A 449 21.34 6.00 11.06
CA ARG A 449 22.71 6.04 11.60
C ARG A 449 23.44 7.29 11.14
#